data_ee03ec2546faad5dcfc7c11ed4db8bc7
#
_entry.id   ee03ec2546faad5dcfc7c11ed4db8bc7
#
_cell.length_a   1.000
_cell.length_b   1.000
_cell.length_c   1.000
_cell.angle_alpha   90.00
_cell.angle_beta   90.00
_cell.angle_gamma   90.00
#
_symmetry.space_group_name_H-M   'P 1'
#
loop_
_entity.id
_entity.type
_entity.pdbx_description
1 polymer ?
#
loop_
_entity_poly.entity_id
_entity_poly.type
_entity_poly.pdbx_seq_one_letter_code
_entity_poly.pdbx_strand_id
1 'polypeptide(L)'
;MPIRRPTAPRRLLRLAVCLLAALPAMAQAFSCPALSRVGLSDLGYSSYRDGARFRGTSVAIAEELGRRTGCRIKLEWFPRGRLFVEFDAGRVDLAMASQRNAERERSGRFIPYATTRFELLLTRRSGGNYASLADFVAHGKGRLNLTRGVFYPPEAQPLLERLQRAGRLEYVNDYDVVFKKIIAGRADGTFAPPIIHLLHRRRLGLLDSMQAFPVSETPARLVGVFVSRASVARDARDAYADALYEMVADGTVQKIYERELGVEAGRQVFQNGVAEILATIRRPQRP
;
A
#
# COMPACT_ATOMS: atom_id res chain seq x y z
N MET A 1 2.66 92.29 22.52
CA MET A 1 1.70 91.27 21.91
C MET A 1 2.53 90.16 21.29
N PRO A 2 2.54 88.93 21.86
CA PRO A 2 3.28 87.87 21.29
C PRO A 2 2.31 86.93 20.49
N ILE A 3 2.69 86.58 19.28
CA ILE A 3 2.00 85.72 18.31
C ILE A 3 2.17 84.27 18.73
N ARG A 4 1.03 83.58 19.03
CA ARG A 4 1.00 82.18 19.31
C ARG A 4 1.10 81.41 17.97
N ARG A 5 2.02 80.44 17.88
CA ARG A 5 2.08 79.41 16.82
C ARG A 5 1.21 78.22 17.21
N PRO A 6 0.44 77.61 16.28
CA PRO A 6 -0.33 76.43 16.56
C PRO A 6 0.55 75.21 16.51
N THR A 7 0.45 74.37 17.53
CA THR A 7 1.08 73.05 17.60
C THR A 7 0.16 72.01 16.90
N ALA A 8 0.63 71.39 15.84
CA ALA A 8 -0.06 70.28 15.16
C ALA A 8 -0.04 68.98 16.00
N PRO A 9 -1.10 68.20 16.02
CA PRO A 9 -1.17 67.00 16.87
C PRO A 9 -0.40 65.82 16.23
N ARG A 10 0.63 65.35 16.94
CA ARG A 10 1.49 64.18 16.64
C ARG A 10 0.77 62.82 16.72
N ARG A 11 -0.54 62.77 16.64
CA ARG A 11 -1.31 61.50 16.84
C ARG A 11 -1.72 60.75 15.56
N LEU A 12 -1.49 61.29 14.35
CA LEU A 12 -1.90 60.68 13.08
C LEU A 12 -0.80 59.83 12.39
N LEU A 13 0.40 59.78 12.91
CA LEU A 13 1.54 59.06 12.25
C LEU A 13 1.76 57.64 12.82
N ARG A 14 0.96 57.19 13.83
CA ARG A 14 1.11 55.83 14.41
C ARG A 14 0.10 54.81 13.90
N LEU A 15 -0.86 55.19 13.09
CA LEU A 15 -1.89 54.26 12.53
C LEU A 15 -1.53 53.72 11.13
N ALA A 16 -0.52 54.21 10.46
CA ALA A 16 -0.14 53.80 9.12
C ALA A 16 0.89 52.63 9.07
N VAL A 17 1.49 52.23 10.21
CA VAL A 17 2.55 51.22 10.24
C VAL A 17 2.02 49.79 10.55
N CYS A 18 0.78 49.63 11.04
CA CYS A 18 0.22 48.32 11.41
C CYS A 18 -0.53 47.61 10.28
N LEU A 19 -0.68 48.16 9.09
CA LEU A 19 -1.44 47.55 7.99
C LEU A 19 -0.59 46.77 6.96
N LEU A 20 0.75 46.70 7.15
CA LEU A 20 1.65 46.00 6.19
C LEU A 20 2.08 44.59 6.64
N ALA A 21 1.55 44.00 7.72
CA ALA A 21 2.03 42.74 8.27
C ALA A 21 1.09 41.55 8.06
N ALA A 22 0.07 41.66 7.21
CA ALA A 22 -0.84 40.52 6.89
C ALA A 22 -0.76 40.20 5.39
N LEU A 23 0.45 39.95 4.86
CA LEU A 23 0.56 39.15 3.64
C LEU A 23 0.24 37.71 4.05
N PRO A 24 -0.86 37.11 3.56
CA PRO A 24 -1.04 35.67 3.73
C PRO A 24 0.17 35.00 3.09
N ALA A 25 0.91 34.20 3.86
CA ALA A 25 1.87 33.27 3.30
C ALA A 25 1.09 32.47 2.25
N MET A 26 1.30 32.77 0.98
CA MET A 26 0.82 31.92 -0.10
C MET A 26 1.52 30.57 0.12
N ALA A 27 0.86 29.65 0.81
CA ALA A 27 1.22 28.27 0.80
C ALA A 27 1.35 27.90 -0.69
N GLN A 28 2.54 27.59 -1.14
CA GLN A 28 2.76 27.17 -2.53
C GLN A 28 1.91 25.93 -2.71
N ALA A 29 0.73 26.11 -3.33
CA ALA A 29 -0.15 25.03 -3.65
C ALA A 29 0.58 24.17 -4.68
N PHE A 30 0.96 22.95 -4.31
CA PHE A 30 1.50 21.97 -5.26
C PHE A 30 0.45 21.72 -6.36
N SER A 31 0.92 21.41 -7.57
CA SER A 31 0.03 21.14 -8.69
C SER A 31 -0.33 19.66 -8.75
N CYS A 32 -1.59 19.33 -8.41
CA CYS A 32 -2.11 17.99 -8.68
C CYS A 32 -2.03 17.65 -10.18
N PRO A 33 -1.78 16.37 -10.54
CA PRO A 33 -2.17 15.89 -11.87
C PRO A 33 -3.64 16.21 -12.14
N ALA A 34 -4.00 16.53 -13.38
CA ALA A 34 -5.39 16.81 -13.75
C ALA A 34 -6.34 15.67 -13.30
N LEU A 35 -5.83 14.45 -13.30
CA LEU A 35 -6.47 13.25 -12.79
C LEU A 35 -5.39 12.26 -12.35
N SER A 36 -5.36 11.86 -11.08
CA SER A 36 -4.42 10.87 -10.57
C SER A 36 -4.97 9.46 -10.81
N ARG A 37 -4.33 8.72 -11.72
CA ARG A 37 -4.72 7.35 -12.10
C ARG A 37 -4.11 6.37 -11.09
N VAL A 38 -4.98 5.74 -10.28
CA VAL A 38 -4.60 4.81 -9.22
C VAL A 38 -4.80 3.39 -9.70
N GLY A 39 -3.72 2.65 -9.87
CA GLY A 39 -3.74 1.25 -10.30
C GLY A 39 -4.00 0.30 -9.12
N LEU A 40 -5.01 -0.54 -9.29
CA LEU A 40 -5.44 -1.59 -8.37
C LEU A 40 -5.34 -2.97 -9.03
N SER A 41 -5.24 -4.01 -8.21
CA SER A 41 -5.26 -5.42 -8.66
C SER A 41 -6.07 -6.25 -7.67
N ASP A 42 -6.42 -7.50 -8.03
CA ASP A 42 -6.97 -8.45 -7.06
C ASP A 42 -5.90 -8.81 -6.01
N LEU A 43 -6.06 -8.25 -4.81
CA LEU A 43 -5.18 -8.46 -3.65
C LEU A 43 -6.01 -8.62 -2.36
N GLY A 44 -7.14 -9.34 -2.46
CA GLY A 44 -8.01 -9.61 -1.32
C GLY A 44 -8.53 -8.32 -0.66
N TYR A 45 -8.50 -8.24 0.67
CA TYR A 45 -8.96 -7.04 1.39
C TYR A 45 -8.13 -5.77 1.10
N SER A 46 -6.99 -5.89 0.44
CA SER A 46 -6.28 -4.70 -0.05
C SER A 46 -7.04 -4.02 -1.18
N SER A 47 -7.44 -4.78 -2.18
CA SER A 47 -8.32 -4.32 -3.27
C SER A 47 -9.02 -5.49 -3.93
N TYR A 48 -10.32 -5.39 -4.07
CA TYR A 48 -11.19 -6.39 -4.69
C TYR A 48 -12.37 -5.75 -5.41
N ARG A 49 -13.01 -6.52 -6.29
CA ARG A 49 -14.26 -6.13 -6.93
C ARG A 49 -15.46 -6.60 -6.11
N ASP A 50 -16.44 -5.70 -5.98
CA ASP A 50 -17.75 -5.96 -5.39
C ASP A 50 -18.81 -5.44 -6.37
N GLY A 51 -19.25 -6.30 -7.27
CA GLY A 51 -20.01 -5.93 -8.45
C GLY A 51 -19.20 -4.96 -9.33
N ALA A 52 -19.77 -3.80 -9.64
CA ALA A 52 -19.12 -2.75 -10.41
C ALA A 52 -18.17 -1.85 -9.58
N ARG A 53 -18.11 -2.02 -8.26
CA ARG A 53 -17.33 -1.17 -7.36
C ARG A 53 -16.01 -1.80 -7.00
N PHE A 54 -15.00 -0.97 -6.80
CA PHE A 54 -13.76 -1.37 -6.15
C PHE A 54 -13.86 -1.10 -4.66
N ARG A 55 -13.34 -2.02 -3.84
CA ARG A 55 -13.32 -1.95 -2.38
C ARG A 55 -11.97 -2.40 -1.83
N GLY A 56 -11.75 -2.14 -0.54
CA GLY A 56 -10.59 -2.58 0.22
C GLY A 56 -9.72 -1.43 0.72
N THR A 57 -8.69 -1.79 1.50
CA THR A 57 -7.84 -0.80 2.18
C THR A 57 -7.14 0.15 1.22
N SER A 58 -6.65 -0.34 0.08
CA SER A 58 -5.99 0.49 -0.95
C SER A 58 -6.93 1.47 -1.61
N VAL A 59 -8.20 1.09 -1.80
CA VAL A 59 -9.24 1.98 -2.34
C VAL A 59 -9.49 3.11 -1.35
N ALA A 60 -9.78 2.77 -0.09
CA ALA A 60 -10.06 3.75 0.95
C ALA A 60 -8.87 4.70 1.24
N ILE A 61 -7.63 4.17 1.19
CA ILE A 61 -6.42 4.99 1.33
C ILE A 61 -6.28 5.95 0.14
N ALA A 62 -6.52 5.49 -1.09
CA ALA A 62 -6.42 6.35 -2.27
C ALA A 62 -7.49 7.46 -2.27
N GLU A 63 -8.72 7.14 -1.89
CA GLU A 63 -9.81 8.13 -1.77
C GLU A 63 -9.50 9.17 -0.68
N GLU A 64 -9.03 8.74 0.48
CA GLU A 64 -8.64 9.64 1.57
C GLU A 64 -7.42 10.48 1.20
N LEU A 65 -6.47 9.91 0.45
CA LEU A 65 -5.32 10.64 -0.08
C LEU A 65 -5.78 11.76 -1.03
N GLY A 66 -6.71 11.46 -1.94
CA GLY A 66 -7.34 12.47 -2.80
C GLY A 66 -8.04 13.57 -2.01
N ARG A 67 -8.79 13.20 -0.95
CA ARG A 67 -9.48 14.16 -0.08
C ARG A 67 -8.51 15.09 0.66
N ARG A 68 -7.39 14.58 1.19
CA ARG A 68 -6.40 15.39 1.93
C ARG A 68 -5.58 16.29 1.03
N THR A 69 -5.24 15.81 -0.15
CA THR A 69 -4.44 16.57 -1.11
C THR A 69 -5.27 17.48 -2.04
N GLY A 70 -6.60 17.29 -2.09
CA GLY A 70 -7.46 17.94 -3.08
C GLY A 70 -7.32 17.39 -4.50
N CYS A 71 -6.50 16.34 -4.71
CA CYS A 71 -6.29 15.76 -6.03
C CYS A 71 -7.44 14.84 -6.44
N ARG A 72 -7.87 14.95 -7.71
CA ARG A 72 -8.90 14.07 -8.27
C ARG A 72 -8.32 12.67 -8.49
N ILE A 73 -8.98 11.64 -7.97
CA ILE A 73 -8.56 10.24 -8.06
C ILE A 73 -9.44 9.50 -9.07
N LYS A 74 -8.78 8.71 -9.94
CA LYS A 74 -9.45 7.72 -10.81
C LYS A 74 -8.88 6.34 -10.51
N LEU A 75 -9.73 5.44 -10.04
CA LEU A 75 -9.35 4.06 -9.77
C LEU A 75 -9.39 3.25 -11.06
N GLU A 76 -8.33 2.49 -11.34
CA GLU A 76 -8.20 1.63 -12.52
C GLU A 76 -7.75 0.23 -12.13
N TRP A 77 -8.29 -0.79 -12.79
CA TRP A 77 -8.06 -2.19 -12.44
C TRP A 77 -7.21 -2.91 -13.47
N PHE A 78 -6.16 -3.58 -12.99
CA PHE A 78 -5.22 -4.32 -13.82
C PHE A 78 -4.90 -5.71 -13.23
N PRO A 79 -4.61 -6.73 -14.05
CA PRO A 79 -3.83 -7.87 -13.59
C PRO A 79 -2.50 -7.38 -13.00
N ARG A 80 -2.01 -7.98 -11.91
CA ARG A 80 -0.89 -7.44 -11.13
C ARG A 80 0.38 -7.18 -11.95
N GLY A 81 0.74 -8.10 -12.84
CA GLY A 81 1.89 -7.89 -13.74
C GLY A 81 1.68 -6.72 -14.70
N ARG A 82 0.48 -6.58 -15.28
CA ARG A 82 0.15 -5.50 -16.21
C ARG A 82 0.17 -4.13 -15.54
N LEU A 83 -0.23 -4.03 -14.26
CA LEU A 83 -0.20 -2.77 -13.51
C LEU A 83 1.19 -2.13 -13.55
N PHE A 84 2.25 -2.90 -13.35
CA PHE A 84 3.61 -2.35 -13.35
C PHE A 84 4.11 -2.00 -14.74
N VAL A 85 3.67 -2.69 -15.79
CA VAL A 85 3.93 -2.27 -17.18
C VAL A 85 3.30 -0.90 -17.47
N GLU A 86 2.06 -0.68 -17.02
CA GLU A 86 1.37 0.61 -17.18
C GLU A 86 2.02 1.72 -16.32
N PHE A 87 2.47 1.36 -15.10
CA PHE A 87 3.17 2.27 -14.19
C PHE A 87 4.52 2.72 -14.77
N ASP A 88 5.34 1.79 -15.25
CA ASP A 88 6.65 2.09 -15.82
C ASP A 88 6.53 2.93 -17.11
N ALA A 89 5.45 2.76 -17.85
CA ALA A 89 5.10 3.57 -19.01
C ALA A 89 4.45 4.93 -18.68
N GLY A 90 4.32 5.29 -17.38
CA GLY A 90 3.70 6.54 -16.94
C GLY A 90 2.19 6.65 -17.20
N ARG A 91 1.50 5.53 -17.47
CA ARG A 91 0.05 5.48 -17.66
C ARG A 91 -0.74 5.22 -16.37
N VAL A 92 -0.07 4.83 -15.30
CA VAL A 92 -0.56 4.75 -13.93
C VAL A 92 0.29 5.67 -13.07
N ASP A 93 -0.33 6.51 -12.26
CA ASP A 93 0.34 7.50 -11.42
C ASP A 93 0.68 6.94 -10.04
N LEU A 94 -0.23 6.14 -9.46
CA LEU A 94 -0.08 5.51 -8.16
C LEU A 94 -0.31 4.00 -8.26
N ALA A 95 0.70 3.18 -7.94
CA ALA A 95 0.57 1.71 -7.88
C ALA A 95 0.43 1.26 -6.42
N MET A 96 -0.82 0.92 -6.01
CA MET A 96 -1.16 0.59 -4.62
C MET A 96 -0.67 -0.80 -4.18
N ALA A 97 -0.66 -1.03 -2.86
CA ALA A 97 -0.32 -2.31 -2.21
C ALA A 97 0.99 -2.92 -2.72
N SER A 98 2.01 -2.12 -2.79
CA SER A 98 3.32 -2.48 -3.33
C SER A 98 4.33 -2.68 -2.19
N GLN A 99 5.25 -3.63 -2.36
CA GLN A 99 6.44 -3.74 -1.52
C GLN A 99 7.62 -3.06 -2.19
N ARG A 100 8.50 -2.50 -1.37
CA ARG A 100 9.71 -1.83 -1.83
C ARG A 100 10.65 -2.80 -2.53
N ASN A 101 11.12 -2.47 -3.72
CA ASN A 101 12.22 -3.15 -4.40
C ASN A 101 12.97 -2.20 -5.34
N ALA A 102 14.23 -2.50 -5.62
CA ALA A 102 15.12 -1.63 -6.38
C ALA A 102 14.66 -1.40 -7.84
N GLU A 103 14.01 -2.38 -8.46
CA GLU A 103 13.49 -2.25 -9.83
C GLU A 103 12.41 -1.18 -9.91
N ARG A 104 11.41 -1.27 -9.03
CA ARG A 104 10.28 -0.31 -9.01
C ARG A 104 10.69 1.07 -8.53
N GLU A 105 11.73 1.19 -7.70
CA GLU A 105 12.25 2.47 -7.25
C GLU A 105 12.87 3.31 -8.38
N ARG A 106 13.27 2.68 -9.49
CA ARG A 106 13.72 3.42 -10.69
C ARG A 106 12.57 4.22 -11.31
N SER A 107 11.39 3.64 -11.37
CA SER A 107 10.20 4.24 -11.98
C SER A 107 9.36 5.08 -11.02
N GLY A 108 9.47 4.88 -9.70
CA GLY A 108 8.61 5.53 -8.73
C GLY A 108 9.23 5.80 -7.37
N ARG A 109 8.58 6.70 -6.62
CA ARG A 109 8.82 6.92 -5.20
C ARG A 109 7.99 5.94 -4.39
N PHE A 110 8.63 5.15 -3.54
CA PHE A 110 7.94 4.30 -2.58
C PHE A 110 7.54 5.10 -1.33
N ILE A 111 6.26 5.04 -0.94
CA ILE A 111 5.73 5.65 0.27
C ILE A 111 4.99 4.55 1.05
N PRO A 112 5.54 4.07 2.17
CA PRO A 112 4.91 3.03 2.97
C PRO A 112 3.71 3.58 3.76
N TYR A 113 2.74 2.70 4.05
CA TYR A 113 1.61 3.04 4.91
C TYR A 113 1.19 1.91 5.87
N ALA A 114 1.74 0.70 5.72
CA ALA A 114 1.46 -0.44 6.59
C ALA A 114 2.61 -1.45 6.55
N THR A 115 2.46 -2.54 7.31
CA THR A 115 3.34 -3.71 7.22
C THR A 115 2.58 -4.93 6.71
N THR A 116 3.30 -5.89 6.16
CA THR A 116 2.74 -7.17 5.71
C THR A 116 3.73 -8.30 5.95
N ARG A 117 3.20 -9.51 6.18
CA ARG A 117 3.98 -10.75 6.27
C ARG A 117 3.34 -11.79 5.37
N PHE A 118 4.14 -12.63 4.76
CA PHE A 118 3.63 -13.78 4.02
C PHE A 118 3.42 -14.98 4.95
N GLU A 119 2.43 -15.78 4.63
CA GLU A 119 2.10 -17.03 5.31
C GLU A 119 1.97 -18.15 4.26
N LEU A 120 2.35 -19.35 4.65
CA LEU A 120 2.05 -20.55 3.90
C LEU A 120 0.61 -20.97 4.22
N LEU A 121 -0.28 -20.93 3.24
CA LEU A 121 -1.67 -21.34 3.37
C LEU A 121 -1.88 -22.68 2.67
N LEU A 122 -2.28 -23.71 3.41
CA LEU A 122 -2.52 -25.06 2.89
C LEU A 122 -3.92 -25.56 3.20
N THR A 123 -4.45 -26.43 2.35
CA THR A 123 -5.64 -27.21 2.69
C THR A 123 -5.31 -28.18 3.82
N ARG A 124 -6.23 -28.40 4.76
CA ARG A 124 -6.02 -29.36 5.87
C ARG A 124 -5.80 -30.79 5.39
N ARG A 125 -6.37 -31.16 4.24
CA ARG A 125 -6.14 -32.47 3.62
C ARG A 125 -4.70 -32.69 3.13
N SER A 126 -3.93 -31.60 2.89
CA SER A 126 -2.52 -31.72 2.52
C SER A 126 -1.65 -32.21 3.68
N GLY A 127 -2.20 -32.20 4.92
CA GLY A 127 -1.51 -32.62 6.13
C GLY A 127 -0.31 -31.78 6.50
N GLY A 128 0.34 -32.14 7.59
CA GLY A 128 1.57 -31.52 8.07
C GLY A 128 1.35 -30.30 8.95
N ASN A 129 2.40 -29.98 9.68
CA ASN A 129 2.58 -28.75 10.45
C ASN A 129 3.98 -28.26 10.12
N TYR A 130 4.09 -27.07 9.55
CA TYR A 130 5.34 -26.56 9.01
C TYR A 130 5.74 -25.29 9.78
N ALA A 131 6.92 -25.30 10.38
CA ALA A 131 7.47 -24.15 11.09
C ALA A 131 8.10 -23.11 10.14
N SER A 132 8.42 -23.52 8.91
CA SER A 132 9.08 -22.69 7.92
C SER A 132 8.69 -23.08 6.49
N LEU A 133 8.95 -22.19 5.53
CA LEU A 133 8.81 -22.52 4.10
C LEU A 133 9.85 -23.58 3.70
N ALA A 134 11.07 -23.52 4.26
CA ALA A 134 12.11 -24.52 4.03
C ALA A 134 11.66 -25.92 4.49
N ASP A 135 11.01 -26.01 5.65
CA ASP A 135 10.44 -27.23 6.18
C ASP A 135 9.36 -27.81 5.22
N PHE A 136 8.43 -26.99 4.73
CA PHE A 136 7.47 -27.41 3.72
C PHE A 136 8.13 -27.86 2.41
N VAL A 137 9.19 -27.18 1.97
CA VAL A 137 9.91 -27.56 0.74
C VAL A 137 10.57 -28.93 0.90
N ALA A 138 11.16 -29.21 2.06
CA ALA A 138 11.89 -30.45 2.36
C ALA A 138 10.97 -31.65 2.60
N HIS A 139 9.91 -31.48 3.38
CA HIS A 139 9.11 -32.59 3.89
C HIS A 139 7.68 -32.62 3.35
N GLY A 140 7.14 -31.48 2.91
CA GLY A 140 5.80 -31.43 2.32
C GLY A 140 5.74 -32.05 0.94
N LYS A 141 4.51 -32.45 0.53
CA LYS A 141 4.22 -32.99 -0.80
C LYS A 141 3.28 -32.09 -1.62
N GLY A 142 2.68 -31.09 -0.97
CA GLY A 142 1.66 -30.22 -1.57
C GLY A 142 2.21 -29.36 -2.70
N ARG A 143 1.31 -28.98 -3.61
CA ARG A 143 1.55 -28.07 -4.74
C ARG A 143 1.01 -26.69 -4.41
N LEU A 144 1.77 -25.65 -4.69
CA LEU A 144 1.38 -24.27 -4.51
C LEU A 144 1.03 -23.61 -5.85
N ASN A 145 0.05 -22.70 -5.82
CA ASN A 145 -0.17 -21.72 -6.87
C ASN A 145 0.16 -20.32 -6.34
N LEU A 146 0.93 -19.56 -7.10
CA LEU A 146 1.29 -18.18 -6.80
C LEU A 146 0.81 -17.24 -7.90
N THR A 147 0.69 -15.95 -7.59
CA THR A 147 0.23 -14.94 -8.55
C THR A 147 1.41 -14.22 -9.22
N ARG A 148 1.39 -14.14 -10.55
CA ARG A 148 2.38 -13.37 -11.33
C ARG A 148 2.32 -11.88 -10.98
N GLY A 149 3.48 -11.22 -10.97
CA GLY A 149 3.61 -9.79 -10.69
C GLY A 149 3.51 -9.43 -9.20
N VAL A 150 3.25 -10.39 -8.30
CA VAL A 150 3.46 -10.20 -6.86
C VAL A 150 4.94 -10.27 -6.56
N PHE A 151 5.44 -9.33 -5.74
CA PHE A 151 6.80 -9.36 -5.24
C PHE A 151 6.87 -10.28 -4.02
N TYR A 152 7.47 -11.45 -4.18
CA TYR A 152 7.72 -12.38 -3.08
C TYR A 152 9.02 -12.02 -2.36
N PRO A 153 9.10 -12.24 -1.02
CA PRO A 153 10.30 -11.92 -0.25
C PRO A 153 11.55 -12.57 -0.84
N PRO A 154 12.69 -11.85 -0.93
CA PRO A 154 13.93 -12.40 -1.47
C PRO A 154 14.39 -13.68 -0.75
N GLU A 155 14.14 -13.77 0.56
CA GLU A 155 14.48 -14.92 1.39
C GLU A 155 13.69 -16.18 0.99
N ALA A 156 12.49 -16.01 0.42
CA ALA A 156 11.67 -17.12 -0.07
C ALA A 156 12.05 -17.56 -1.50
N GLN A 157 12.72 -16.71 -2.30
CA GLN A 157 12.99 -16.98 -3.71
C GLN A 157 13.70 -18.32 -3.96
N PRO A 158 14.81 -18.67 -3.29
CA PRO A 158 15.49 -19.95 -3.51
C PRO A 158 14.59 -21.16 -3.22
N LEU A 159 13.69 -21.03 -2.23
CA LEU A 159 12.74 -22.07 -1.84
C LEU A 159 11.64 -22.23 -2.88
N LEU A 160 11.10 -21.10 -3.38
CA LEU A 160 10.11 -21.10 -4.47
C LEU A 160 10.66 -21.70 -5.75
N GLU A 161 11.93 -21.40 -6.11
CA GLU A 161 12.62 -22.02 -7.25
C GLU A 161 12.80 -23.54 -7.09
N ARG A 162 13.09 -24.01 -5.87
CA ARG A 162 13.15 -25.44 -5.57
C ARG A 162 11.79 -26.10 -5.78
N LEU A 163 10.70 -25.51 -5.31
CA LEU A 163 9.34 -25.99 -5.56
C LEU A 163 9.01 -26.01 -7.05
N GLN A 164 9.42 -24.99 -7.79
CA GLN A 164 9.18 -24.90 -9.24
C GLN A 164 9.93 -25.99 -10.00
N ARG A 165 11.22 -26.22 -9.70
CA ARG A 165 12.00 -27.32 -10.28
C ARG A 165 11.45 -28.70 -9.97
N ALA A 166 10.84 -28.85 -8.79
CA ALA A 166 10.17 -30.09 -8.38
C ALA A 166 8.77 -30.26 -8.98
N GLY A 167 8.28 -29.34 -9.84
CA GLY A 167 6.91 -29.38 -10.38
C GLY A 167 5.82 -29.11 -9.35
N ARG A 168 6.18 -28.55 -8.20
CA ARG A 168 5.28 -28.29 -7.08
C ARG A 168 4.84 -26.82 -6.96
N LEU A 169 5.22 -25.97 -7.92
CA LEU A 169 4.85 -24.56 -7.97
C LEU A 169 4.38 -24.17 -9.36
N GLU A 170 3.24 -23.49 -9.42
CA GLU A 170 2.72 -22.89 -10.65
C GLU A 170 2.36 -21.43 -10.41
N TYR A 171 2.64 -20.55 -11.39
CA TYR A 171 2.23 -19.17 -11.37
C TYR A 171 0.98 -18.95 -12.23
N VAL A 172 -0.01 -18.28 -11.67
CA VAL A 172 -1.28 -17.91 -12.31
C VAL A 172 -1.46 -16.39 -12.34
N ASN A 173 -2.51 -15.89 -13.00
CA ASN A 173 -2.64 -14.45 -13.26
C ASN A 173 -3.22 -13.65 -12.09
N ASP A 174 -4.06 -14.27 -11.26
CA ASP A 174 -4.74 -13.62 -10.14
C ASP A 174 -5.09 -14.62 -9.02
N TYR A 175 -5.50 -14.09 -7.86
CA TYR A 175 -5.86 -14.92 -6.70
C TYR A 175 -7.19 -15.64 -6.85
N ASP A 176 -8.11 -15.16 -7.66
CA ASP A 176 -9.34 -15.91 -7.98
C ASP A 176 -9.00 -17.26 -8.64
N VAL A 177 -8.03 -17.26 -9.58
CA VAL A 177 -7.55 -18.51 -10.21
C VAL A 177 -6.82 -19.38 -9.22
N VAL A 178 -6.01 -18.81 -8.29
CA VAL A 178 -5.37 -19.59 -7.20
C VAL A 178 -6.41 -20.37 -6.43
N PHE A 179 -7.45 -19.71 -5.91
CA PHE A 179 -8.44 -20.36 -5.05
C PHE A 179 -9.37 -21.32 -5.82
N LYS A 180 -9.72 -21.01 -7.07
CA LYS A 180 -10.44 -21.94 -7.95
C LYS A 180 -9.67 -23.27 -8.14
N LYS A 181 -8.34 -23.18 -8.33
CA LYS A 181 -7.49 -24.39 -8.45
C LYS A 181 -7.40 -25.16 -7.14
N ILE A 182 -7.33 -24.50 -6.00
CA ILE A 182 -7.35 -25.12 -4.67
C ILE A 182 -8.67 -25.88 -4.47
N ILE A 183 -9.81 -25.25 -4.76
CA ILE A 183 -11.14 -25.90 -4.65
C ILE A 183 -11.23 -27.10 -5.58
N ALA A 184 -10.73 -26.99 -6.81
CA ALA A 184 -10.73 -28.09 -7.79
C ALA A 184 -9.70 -29.20 -7.48
N GLY A 185 -8.94 -29.10 -6.37
CA GLY A 185 -7.90 -30.08 -6.01
C GLY A 185 -6.67 -30.08 -6.91
N ARG A 186 -6.50 -29.04 -7.74
CA ARG A 186 -5.35 -28.87 -8.64
C ARG A 186 -4.14 -28.20 -7.97
N ALA A 187 -4.35 -27.60 -6.79
CA ALA A 187 -3.34 -27.08 -5.89
C ALA A 187 -3.73 -27.39 -4.46
N ASP A 188 -2.72 -27.44 -3.58
CA ASP A 188 -2.90 -27.70 -2.17
C ASP A 188 -2.86 -26.42 -1.33
N GLY A 189 -2.34 -25.32 -1.90
CA GLY A 189 -2.26 -24.07 -1.19
C GLY A 189 -1.63 -22.95 -1.98
N THR A 190 -1.28 -21.89 -1.25
CA THR A 190 -0.62 -20.70 -1.75
C THR A 190 0.33 -20.11 -0.70
N PHE A 191 1.14 -19.14 -1.10
CA PHE A 191 2.00 -18.35 -0.22
C PHE A 191 1.62 -16.88 -0.39
N ALA A 192 0.90 -16.33 0.60
CA ALA A 192 0.28 -15.01 0.50
C ALA A 192 0.08 -14.36 1.88
N PRO A 193 0.02 -13.02 1.96
CA PRO A 193 -0.32 -12.32 3.19
C PRO A 193 -1.77 -12.56 3.65
N PRO A 194 -2.06 -12.46 4.97
CA PRO A 194 -3.42 -12.56 5.52
C PRO A 194 -4.42 -11.63 4.84
N ILE A 195 -4.05 -10.38 4.57
CA ILE A 195 -4.92 -9.40 3.90
C ILE A 195 -5.43 -9.91 2.54
N ILE A 196 -4.69 -10.77 1.87
CA ILE A 196 -5.08 -11.36 0.58
C ILE A 196 -5.94 -12.59 0.81
N HIS A 197 -5.42 -13.60 1.52
CA HIS A 197 -6.09 -14.89 1.58
C HIS A 197 -7.36 -14.91 2.45
N LEU A 198 -7.48 -14.04 3.46
CA LEU A 198 -8.67 -13.99 4.33
C LEU A 198 -9.96 -13.66 3.56
N LEU A 199 -9.91 -12.74 2.60
CA LEU A 199 -11.09 -12.42 1.78
C LEU A 199 -11.58 -13.65 1.02
N HIS A 200 -10.67 -14.33 0.30
CA HIS A 200 -11.02 -15.50 -0.50
C HIS A 200 -11.51 -16.66 0.38
N ARG A 201 -10.84 -16.91 1.52
CA ARG A 201 -11.27 -17.94 2.48
C ARG A 201 -12.67 -17.68 3.02
N ARG A 202 -12.98 -16.42 3.39
CA ARG A 202 -14.33 -16.06 3.88
C ARG A 202 -15.39 -16.20 2.80
N ARG A 203 -15.13 -15.63 1.60
CA ARG A 203 -16.09 -15.66 0.47
C ARG A 203 -16.40 -17.07 -0.04
N LEU A 204 -15.42 -17.96 0.04
CA LEU A 204 -15.51 -19.32 -0.51
C LEU A 204 -15.78 -20.39 0.57
N GLY A 205 -16.02 -20.00 1.83
CA GLY A 205 -16.27 -20.94 2.92
C GLY A 205 -15.08 -21.84 3.28
N LEU A 206 -13.84 -21.34 3.08
CA LEU A 206 -12.62 -22.13 3.24
C LEU A 206 -11.89 -21.90 4.59
N LEU A 207 -12.50 -21.18 5.54
CA LEU A 207 -11.85 -20.87 6.82
C LEU A 207 -11.46 -22.13 7.59
N ASP A 208 -12.35 -23.11 7.65
CA ASP A 208 -12.16 -24.35 8.39
C ASP A 208 -11.41 -25.43 7.60
N SER A 209 -11.42 -25.35 6.26
CA SER A 209 -10.75 -26.31 5.38
C SER A 209 -9.31 -25.99 5.05
N MET A 210 -8.86 -24.78 5.38
CA MET A 210 -7.49 -24.33 5.15
C MET A 210 -6.83 -23.83 6.44
N GLN A 211 -5.54 -24.06 6.54
CA GLN A 211 -4.69 -23.61 7.66
C GLN A 211 -3.57 -22.71 7.15
N ALA A 212 -3.36 -21.60 7.86
CA ALA A 212 -2.24 -20.69 7.63
C ALA A 212 -1.10 -20.99 8.60
N PHE A 213 0.11 -21.03 8.09
CA PHE A 213 1.34 -21.23 8.84
C PHE A 213 2.20 -19.97 8.70
N PRO A 214 2.44 -19.22 9.79
CA PRO A 214 3.49 -18.21 9.82
C PRO A 214 4.84 -18.89 9.54
N VAL A 215 5.61 -18.35 8.62
CA VAL A 215 6.90 -18.93 8.25
C VAL A 215 8.05 -18.01 8.66
N SER A 216 9.13 -18.60 9.20
CA SER A 216 10.24 -17.87 9.77
C SER A 216 11.03 -17.03 8.76
N GLU A 217 11.06 -17.43 7.49
CA GLU A 217 11.78 -16.74 6.41
C GLU A 217 11.15 -15.42 5.99
N THR A 218 9.95 -15.11 6.46
CA THR A 218 9.24 -13.91 6.02
C THR A 218 8.98 -12.93 7.15
N PRO A 219 9.96 -12.11 7.55
CA PRO A 219 9.74 -11.03 8.48
C PRO A 219 8.69 -10.05 7.92
N ALA A 220 8.06 -9.30 8.81
CA ALA A 220 7.16 -8.22 8.40
C ALA A 220 7.92 -7.21 7.53
N ARG A 221 7.31 -6.79 6.44
CA ARG A 221 7.87 -5.84 5.48
C ARG A 221 6.94 -4.68 5.26
N LEU A 222 7.50 -3.51 4.94
CA LEU A 222 6.72 -2.33 4.57
C LEU A 222 5.95 -2.58 3.27
N VAL A 223 4.66 -2.25 3.31
CA VAL A 223 3.78 -2.16 2.14
C VAL A 223 3.31 -0.71 1.99
N GLY A 224 3.20 -0.26 0.74
CA GLY A 224 2.90 1.13 0.46
C GLY A 224 2.40 1.35 -0.97
N VAL A 225 2.54 2.57 -1.43
CA VAL A 225 2.26 2.98 -2.80
C VAL A 225 3.56 3.38 -3.50
N PHE A 226 3.69 3.04 -4.77
CA PHE A 226 4.65 3.70 -5.65
C PHE A 226 3.95 4.85 -6.37
N VAL A 227 4.55 6.05 -6.30
CA VAL A 227 4.11 7.25 -7.03
C VAL A 227 5.07 7.47 -8.20
N SER A 228 4.56 7.52 -9.41
CA SER A 228 5.34 7.57 -10.66
C SER A 228 6.25 8.81 -10.71
N ARG A 229 7.50 8.61 -11.11
CA ARG A 229 8.43 9.71 -11.42
C ARG A 229 8.19 10.27 -12.82
N ALA A 230 7.64 9.47 -13.72
CA ALA A 230 7.42 9.85 -15.11
C ALA A 230 6.18 10.75 -15.30
N SER A 231 5.11 10.51 -14.50
CA SER A 231 3.82 11.19 -14.72
C SER A 231 3.37 12.08 -13.57
N VAL A 232 4.04 12.03 -12.40
CA VAL A 232 3.70 12.86 -11.23
C VAL A 232 4.86 13.79 -10.91
N ALA A 233 4.63 15.09 -10.88
CA ALA A 233 5.62 16.12 -10.53
C ALA A 233 6.15 15.92 -9.10
N ARG A 234 7.36 16.42 -8.82
CA ARG A 234 8.04 16.18 -7.53
C ARG A 234 7.24 16.73 -6.35
N ASP A 235 6.73 17.96 -6.47
CA ASP A 235 5.90 18.62 -5.46
C ASP A 235 4.62 17.82 -5.14
N ALA A 236 3.96 17.29 -6.16
CA ALA A 236 2.80 16.41 -5.96
C ALA A 236 3.20 15.08 -5.27
N ARG A 237 4.38 14.50 -5.62
CA ARG A 237 4.88 13.31 -4.92
C ARG A 237 5.20 13.59 -3.45
N ASP A 238 5.71 14.79 -3.15
CA ASP A 238 5.99 15.22 -1.78
C ASP A 238 4.67 15.43 -1.01
N ALA A 239 3.67 16.07 -1.62
CA ALA A 239 2.35 16.24 -1.02
C ALA A 239 1.63 14.90 -0.73
N TYR A 240 1.74 13.91 -1.62
CA TYR A 240 1.23 12.55 -1.34
C TYR A 240 1.98 11.89 -0.17
N ALA A 241 3.28 12.11 -0.06
CA ALA A 241 4.05 11.58 1.06
C ALA A 241 3.66 12.23 2.39
N ASP A 242 3.49 13.54 2.41
CA ASP A 242 3.07 14.29 3.60
C ASP A 242 1.66 13.88 4.05
N ALA A 243 0.71 13.77 3.11
CA ALA A 243 -0.63 13.32 3.41
C ALA A 243 -0.65 11.87 3.95
N LEU A 244 0.14 10.96 3.38
CA LEU A 244 0.26 9.59 3.90
C LEU A 244 0.95 9.56 5.25
N TYR A 245 1.96 10.41 5.48
CA TYR A 245 2.56 10.56 6.80
C TYR A 245 1.52 10.94 7.86
N GLU A 246 0.70 11.95 7.60
CA GLU A 246 -0.37 12.38 8.48
C GLU A 246 -1.40 11.26 8.71
N MET A 247 -1.84 10.57 7.64
CA MET A 247 -2.79 9.46 7.74
C MET A 247 -2.28 8.29 8.58
N VAL A 248 -0.99 8.03 8.56
CA VAL A 248 -0.36 7.02 9.43
C VAL A 248 -0.25 7.55 10.86
N ALA A 249 0.19 8.79 11.04
CA ALA A 249 0.45 9.38 12.34
C ALA A 249 -0.84 9.59 13.17
N ASP A 250 -1.94 9.96 12.52
CA ASP A 250 -3.24 10.20 13.17
C ASP A 250 -4.11 8.93 13.31
N GLY A 251 -3.60 7.77 12.86
CA GLY A 251 -4.28 6.48 12.94
C GLY A 251 -5.35 6.24 11.88
N THR A 252 -5.51 7.13 10.89
CA THR A 252 -6.50 6.97 9.81
C THR A 252 -6.27 5.67 9.03
N VAL A 253 -5.00 5.36 8.69
CA VAL A 253 -4.67 4.12 7.98
C VAL A 253 -5.03 2.90 8.83
N GLN A 254 -4.71 2.90 10.11
CA GLN A 254 -5.08 1.79 11.02
C GLN A 254 -6.60 1.59 11.07
N LYS A 255 -7.39 2.65 11.22
CA LYS A 255 -8.86 2.57 11.20
C LYS A 255 -9.42 2.01 9.89
N ILE A 256 -8.80 2.34 8.74
CA ILE A 256 -9.16 1.76 7.44
C ILE A 256 -8.93 0.24 7.47
N TYR A 257 -7.78 -0.22 7.96
CA TYR A 257 -7.48 -1.65 8.08
C TYR A 257 -8.43 -2.37 9.04
N GLU A 258 -8.73 -1.79 10.21
CA GLU A 258 -9.67 -2.34 11.18
C GLU A 258 -11.09 -2.48 10.61
N ARG A 259 -11.54 -1.51 9.81
CA ARG A 259 -12.85 -1.54 9.14
C ARG A 259 -12.93 -2.65 8.10
N GLU A 260 -11.89 -2.85 7.29
CA GLU A 260 -11.89 -3.80 6.18
C GLU A 260 -11.63 -5.25 6.64
N LEU A 261 -10.72 -5.47 7.60
CA LEU A 261 -10.31 -6.80 8.05
C LEU A 261 -11.04 -7.27 9.31
N GLY A 262 -11.63 -6.34 10.07
CA GLY A 262 -12.05 -6.50 11.46
C GLY A 262 -10.96 -5.99 12.42
N VAL A 263 -11.39 -5.59 13.61
CA VAL A 263 -10.55 -4.87 14.59
C VAL A 263 -9.28 -5.63 14.93
N GLU A 264 -9.39 -6.92 15.23
CA GLU A 264 -8.24 -7.76 15.63
C GLU A 264 -7.19 -7.89 14.51
N ALA A 265 -7.63 -8.33 13.33
CA ALA A 265 -6.73 -8.50 12.18
C ALA A 265 -6.15 -7.17 11.68
N GLY A 266 -6.93 -6.08 11.77
CA GLY A 266 -6.47 -4.74 11.44
C GLY A 266 -5.36 -4.25 12.38
N ARG A 267 -5.51 -4.46 13.69
CA ARG A 267 -4.48 -4.11 14.70
C ARG A 267 -3.20 -4.90 14.54
N GLN A 268 -3.28 -6.17 14.17
CA GLN A 268 -2.09 -7.00 13.95
C GLN A 268 -1.17 -6.44 12.87
N VAL A 269 -1.70 -5.73 11.87
CA VAL A 269 -0.88 -5.07 10.82
C VAL A 269 0.05 -4.01 11.42
N PHE A 270 -0.34 -3.41 12.56
CA PHE A 270 0.38 -2.32 13.23
C PHE A 270 0.95 -2.74 14.59
N GLN A 271 1.03 -4.05 14.90
CA GLN A 271 1.49 -4.55 16.21
C GLN A 271 2.90 -4.07 16.59
N ASN A 272 3.76 -3.80 15.61
CA ASN A 272 5.12 -3.26 15.84
C ASN A 272 5.14 -1.71 15.87
N GLY A 273 3.97 -1.06 15.92
CA GLY A 273 3.83 0.40 15.85
C GLY A 273 4.06 0.97 14.46
N VAL A 274 4.03 2.28 14.37
CA VAL A 274 4.12 3.03 13.09
C VAL A 274 5.46 3.76 12.91
N ALA A 275 6.37 3.69 13.87
CA ALA A 275 7.62 4.46 13.87
C ALA A 275 8.49 4.21 12.64
N GLU A 276 8.66 2.95 12.22
CA GLU A 276 9.42 2.59 11.02
C GLU A 276 8.77 3.13 9.73
N ILE A 277 7.44 3.07 9.65
CA ILE A 277 6.66 3.59 8.52
C ILE A 277 6.92 5.10 8.41
N LEU A 278 6.70 5.86 9.49
CA LEU A 278 6.88 7.31 9.55
C LEU A 278 8.33 7.73 9.25
N ALA A 279 9.30 7.05 9.84
CA ALA A 279 10.72 7.31 9.57
C ALA A 279 11.09 7.07 8.10
N THR A 280 10.49 6.04 7.46
CA THR A 280 10.76 5.72 6.06
C THR A 280 10.15 6.76 5.11
N ILE A 281 8.97 7.31 5.40
CA ILE A 281 8.35 8.38 4.60
C ILE A 281 9.22 9.65 4.61
N ARG A 282 9.79 10.01 5.77
CA ARG A 282 10.61 11.23 5.96
C ARG A 282 12.05 11.12 5.45
N ARG A 283 12.55 9.91 5.13
CA ARG A 283 13.92 9.78 4.61
C ARG A 283 14.09 10.57 3.31
N PRO A 284 15.15 11.41 3.20
CA PRO A 284 15.48 12.08 1.95
C PRO A 284 15.59 11.04 0.84
N GLN A 285 14.94 11.29 -0.28
CA GLN A 285 15.07 10.40 -1.43
C GLN A 285 16.41 10.64 -2.09
N ARG A 286 17.13 9.57 -2.41
CA ARG A 286 18.28 9.68 -3.30
C ARG A 286 17.80 10.23 -4.64
N PRO A 287 18.55 11.20 -5.22
CA PRO A 287 18.20 11.81 -6.50
C PRO A 287 18.06 10.80 -7.62
#